data_4e9bae572088853b1a48799c4f246abc
#
_entry.id   4e9bae572088853b1a48799c4f246abc
#
_cell.length_a   1.000
_cell.length_b   1.000
_cell.length_c   1.000
_cell.angle_alpha   90.00
_cell.angle_beta   90.00
_cell.angle_gamma   90.00
#
_symmetry.space_group_name_H-M   'P 1'
#
loop_
_entity.id
_entity.type
_entity.pdbx_description
1 polymer ?
#
loop_
_entity_poly.entity_id
_entity_poly.type
_entity_poly.pdbx_seq_one_letter_code
_entity_poly.pdbx_strand_id
1 'polypeptide(L)'
;LSIFKRRRFPVEIILLCVRGYCEYGISYRDQAEMMQERGVEVDPSTIVRWVQRYAPEIEKHVRQCQGFRAGSWRVDETYVRVGGRWKYLFRAVDKHGQLTDFMLSDRRNTRAAYRFLRKAVKTMSDCPPSSITTDKLASYPRAIQRLQNEGLLAKDVEHRTSKYLNNIIEADHGALKCVIRPTRGFQTMKSAAATLKGFEVMRMIRRGHCILRQAGLTGEIRFINQLFGLAA
;
A
#
# COMPACT_ATOMS: atom_id res chain seq x y z
N LEU A 1 17.67 -1.60 -12.60
CA LEU A 1 18.82 -0.73 -12.24
C LEU A 1 18.75 0.69 -12.81
N SER A 2 17.98 0.96 -13.88
CA SER A 2 17.92 2.29 -14.50
C SER A 2 17.48 3.42 -13.56
N ILE A 3 16.58 3.13 -12.59
CA ILE A 3 16.06 4.12 -11.63
C ILE A 3 17.10 4.59 -10.62
N PHE A 4 18.17 3.79 -10.39
CA PHE A 4 19.28 4.11 -9.49
C PHE A 4 20.50 4.68 -10.23
N LYS A 5 20.44 4.83 -11.55
CA LYS A 5 21.56 5.33 -12.34
C LYS A 5 22.00 6.73 -11.86
N ARG A 6 23.33 6.93 -11.79
CA ARG A 6 23.97 8.19 -11.34
C ARG A 6 23.61 8.59 -9.89
N ARG A 7 23.44 7.64 -8.97
CA ARG A 7 23.23 7.93 -7.54
C ARG A 7 24.57 7.93 -6.81
N ARG A 8 24.68 8.85 -5.83
CA ARG A 8 25.87 8.98 -4.96
C ARG A 8 26.00 7.78 -4.01
N PHE A 9 24.88 7.20 -3.59
CA PHE A 9 24.84 6.13 -2.60
C PHE A 9 24.59 4.77 -3.25
N PRO A 10 25.18 3.69 -2.71
CA PRO A 10 24.87 2.31 -3.10
C PRO A 10 23.37 2.02 -3.02
N VAL A 11 22.89 1.16 -3.91
CA VAL A 11 21.45 0.83 -3.99
C VAL A 11 20.97 0.14 -2.72
N GLU A 12 21.82 -0.70 -2.14
CA GLU A 12 21.58 -1.43 -0.90
C GLU A 12 21.30 -0.48 0.28
N ILE A 13 22.06 0.60 0.38
CA ILE A 13 21.85 1.64 1.42
C ILE A 13 20.52 2.36 1.19
N ILE A 14 20.19 2.70 -0.05
CA ILE A 14 18.92 3.32 -0.39
C ILE A 14 17.75 2.42 0.00
N LEU A 15 17.80 1.14 -0.41
CA LEU A 15 16.74 0.18 -0.11
C LEU A 15 16.64 -0.14 1.38
N LEU A 16 17.77 -0.21 2.09
CA LEU A 16 17.81 -0.38 3.54
C LEU A 16 17.06 0.76 4.25
N CYS A 17 17.34 2.02 3.90
CA CYS A 17 16.67 3.17 4.49
C CYS A 17 15.17 3.22 4.13
N VAL A 18 14.81 2.92 2.88
CA VAL A 18 13.39 2.87 2.48
C VAL A 18 12.63 1.79 3.27
N ARG A 19 13.23 0.62 3.41
CA ARG A 19 12.66 -0.48 4.20
C ARG A 19 12.60 -0.13 5.68
N GLY A 20 13.68 0.40 6.26
CA GLY A 20 13.74 0.80 7.66
C GLY A 20 12.60 1.74 8.05
N TYR A 21 12.28 2.69 7.18
CA TYR A 21 11.14 3.59 7.39
C TYR A 21 9.79 2.89 7.17
N CYS A 22 9.62 2.20 6.05
CA CYS A 22 8.33 1.67 5.64
C CYS A 22 7.90 0.41 6.40
N GLU A 23 8.84 -0.37 6.90
CA GLU A 23 8.56 -1.63 7.60
C GLU A 23 8.59 -1.49 9.12
N TYR A 24 9.60 -0.77 9.64
CA TYR A 24 9.85 -0.69 11.08
C TYR A 24 9.44 0.65 11.69
N GLY A 25 9.07 1.64 10.87
CA GLY A 25 8.69 2.96 11.35
C GLY A 25 9.85 3.75 11.98
N ILE A 26 11.10 3.40 11.63
CA ILE A 26 12.28 4.13 12.11
C ILE A 26 12.27 5.54 11.50
N SER A 27 12.40 6.57 12.33
CA SER A 27 12.34 7.95 11.84
C SER A 27 13.50 8.25 10.88
N TYR A 28 13.33 9.23 10.01
CA TYR A 28 14.38 9.63 9.07
C TYR A 28 15.66 10.12 9.77
N ARG A 29 15.53 10.72 10.98
CA ARG A 29 16.66 11.18 11.81
C ARG A 29 17.39 9.99 12.41
N ASP A 30 16.66 9.09 13.08
CA ASP A 30 17.25 7.89 13.67
C ASP A 30 17.96 7.05 12.62
N GLN A 31 17.38 6.95 11.40
CA GLN A 31 18.05 6.26 10.30
C GLN A 31 19.33 6.96 9.84
N ALA A 32 19.35 8.28 9.79
CA ALA A 32 20.57 9.02 9.46
C ALA A 32 21.65 8.78 10.52
N GLU A 33 21.30 8.79 11.80
CA GLU A 33 22.21 8.44 12.90
C GLU A 33 22.73 7.02 12.80
N MET A 34 21.83 6.04 12.57
CA MET A 34 22.21 4.62 12.34
C MET A 34 23.14 4.43 11.14
N MET A 35 23.00 5.25 10.09
CA MET A 35 23.90 5.21 8.94
C MET A 35 25.25 5.83 9.27
N GLN A 36 25.26 6.94 10.02
CA GLN A 36 26.50 7.59 10.47
C GLN A 36 27.35 6.67 11.35
N GLU A 37 26.75 5.89 12.25
CA GLU A 37 27.43 4.85 13.04
C GLU A 37 28.16 3.81 12.17
N ARG A 38 27.73 3.65 10.92
CA ARG A 38 28.30 2.72 9.92
C ARG A 38 29.20 3.41 8.91
N GLY A 39 29.59 4.65 9.18
CA GLY A 39 30.43 5.44 8.30
C GLY A 39 29.75 5.96 7.04
N VAL A 40 28.40 5.96 7.00
CA VAL A 40 27.63 6.47 5.85
C VAL A 40 26.95 7.77 6.24
N GLU A 41 27.48 8.88 5.76
CA GLU A 41 26.89 10.21 5.98
C GLU A 41 25.72 10.45 5.01
N VAL A 42 24.51 10.41 5.52
CA VAL A 42 23.27 10.67 4.77
C VAL A 42 22.39 11.64 5.54
N ASP A 43 21.96 12.70 4.86
CA ASP A 43 21.03 13.67 5.43
C ASP A 43 19.60 13.10 5.51
N PRO A 44 18.84 13.31 6.62
CA PRO A 44 17.47 12.85 6.77
C PRO A 44 16.54 13.26 5.61
N SER A 45 16.72 14.44 5.04
CA SER A 45 15.93 14.91 3.88
C SER A 45 16.21 14.09 2.61
N THR A 46 17.40 13.51 2.52
CA THR A 46 17.75 12.59 1.44
C THR A 46 16.99 11.28 1.57
N ILE A 47 16.88 10.75 2.80
CA ILE A 47 16.09 9.54 3.07
C ILE A 47 14.60 9.80 2.78
N VAL A 48 14.06 10.97 3.16
CA VAL A 48 12.70 11.38 2.76
C VAL A 48 12.52 11.28 1.25
N ARG A 49 13.45 11.85 0.47
CA ARG A 49 13.41 11.81 -1.01
C ARG A 49 13.50 10.38 -1.55
N TRP A 50 14.27 9.50 -0.91
CA TRP A 50 14.35 8.10 -1.28
C TRP A 50 13.02 7.38 -1.05
N VAL A 51 12.40 7.54 0.12
CA VAL A 51 11.09 6.94 0.39
C VAL A 51 10.06 7.41 -0.63
N GLN A 52 10.00 8.74 -0.90
CA GLN A 52 9.04 9.30 -1.86
C GLN A 52 9.25 8.80 -3.29
N ARG A 53 10.47 8.51 -3.68
CA ARG A 53 10.81 8.05 -5.03
C ARG A 53 10.71 6.54 -5.18
N TYR A 54 11.30 5.78 -4.25
CA TYR A 54 11.51 4.34 -4.43
C TYR A 54 10.39 3.47 -3.84
N ALA A 55 9.64 3.94 -2.83
CA ALA A 55 8.52 3.19 -2.31
C ALA A 55 7.44 2.91 -3.38
N PRO A 56 7.05 3.87 -4.24
CA PRO A 56 6.16 3.60 -5.37
C PRO A 56 6.75 2.63 -6.41
N GLU A 57 8.06 2.66 -6.63
CA GLU A 57 8.70 1.73 -7.57
C GLU A 57 8.75 0.31 -7.03
N ILE A 58 9.06 0.14 -5.73
CA ILE A 58 8.98 -1.16 -5.08
C ILE A 58 7.54 -1.72 -5.19
N GLU A 59 6.53 -0.90 -4.89
CA GLU A 59 5.13 -1.30 -5.01
C GLU A 59 4.77 -1.77 -6.41
N LYS A 60 5.22 -1.06 -7.44
CA LYS A 60 4.99 -1.42 -8.83
C LYS A 60 5.58 -2.80 -9.20
N HIS A 61 6.81 -3.09 -8.77
CA HIS A 61 7.45 -4.38 -9.02
C HIS A 61 6.80 -5.51 -8.21
N VAL A 62 6.51 -5.28 -6.94
CA VAL A 62 5.88 -6.28 -6.06
C VAL A 62 4.50 -6.66 -6.54
N ARG A 63 3.72 -5.73 -7.10
CA ARG A 63 2.41 -6.05 -7.66
C ARG A 63 2.45 -7.10 -8.77
N GLN A 64 3.53 -7.17 -9.53
CA GLN A 64 3.73 -8.19 -10.57
C GLN A 64 4.03 -9.58 -9.99
N CYS A 65 4.47 -9.63 -8.74
CA CYS A 65 4.81 -10.85 -8.01
C CYS A 65 3.75 -11.25 -6.97
N GLN A 66 2.57 -10.64 -7.00
CA GLN A 66 1.49 -11.03 -6.07
C GLN A 66 1.05 -12.47 -6.32
N GLY A 67 0.89 -13.23 -5.22
CA GLY A 67 0.38 -14.60 -5.25
C GLY A 67 -1.11 -14.69 -5.59
N PHE A 68 -1.71 -15.84 -5.26
CA PHE A 68 -3.13 -16.10 -5.49
C PHE A 68 -4.00 -14.99 -4.88
N ARG A 69 -4.98 -14.54 -5.64
CA ARG A 69 -5.96 -13.50 -5.26
C ARG A 69 -7.35 -14.10 -5.25
N ALA A 70 -8.15 -13.72 -4.27
CA ALA A 70 -9.53 -14.17 -4.16
C ALA A 70 -10.50 -13.11 -4.68
N GLY A 71 -11.51 -13.52 -5.43
CA GLY A 71 -12.55 -12.64 -5.97
C GLY A 71 -13.54 -12.09 -4.92
N SER A 72 -13.45 -12.47 -3.63
CA SER A 72 -14.31 -11.90 -2.59
C SER A 72 -13.59 -10.74 -1.90
N TRP A 73 -14.03 -9.50 -2.17
CA TRP A 73 -13.41 -8.29 -1.64
C TRP A 73 -14.14 -7.73 -0.42
N ARG A 74 -13.38 -7.15 0.49
CA ARG A 74 -13.84 -6.34 1.60
C ARG A 74 -13.32 -4.93 1.41
N VAL A 75 -14.23 -3.97 1.44
CA VAL A 75 -13.95 -2.56 1.14
C VAL A 75 -14.38 -1.72 2.33
N ASP A 76 -13.47 -0.87 2.79
CA ASP A 76 -13.72 0.06 3.89
C ASP A 76 -12.77 1.26 3.79
N GLU A 77 -13.04 2.31 4.56
CA GLU A 77 -12.17 3.47 4.69
C GLU A 77 -11.62 3.63 6.10
N THR A 78 -10.39 4.13 6.15
CA THR A 78 -9.79 4.59 7.41
C THR A 78 -9.28 6.02 7.26
N TYR A 79 -8.83 6.64 8.35
CA TYR A 79 -8.41 8.03 8.38
C TYR A 79 -6.89 8.14 8.42
N VAL A 80 -6.37 9.12 7.68
CA VAL A 80 -4.95 9.48 7.64
C VAL A 80 -4.82 11.01 7.76
N ARG A 81 -3.88 11.49 8.57
CA ARG A 81 -3.65 12.93 8.75
C ARG A 81 -2.71 13.45 7.65
N VAL A 82 -3.17 14.44 6.86
CA VAL A 82 -2.40 15.07 5.79
C VAL A 82 -2.58 16.58 5.84
N GLY A 83 -1.49 17.33 5.92
CA GLY A 83 -1.52 18.78 6.05
C GLY A 83 -2.32 19.26 7.27
N GLY A 84 -2.20 18.57 8.39
CA GLY A 84 -2.95 18.84 9.60
C GLY A 84 -4.44 18.42 9.57
N ARG A 85 -4.96 17.95 8.43
CA ARG A 85 -6.38 17.60 8.25
C ARG A 85 -6.57 16.11 8.07
N TRP A 86 -7.70 15.58 8.54
CA TRP A 86 -8.09 14.19 8.31
C TRP A 86 -8.52 13.98 6.86
N LYS A 87 -7.96 12.94 6.24
CA LYS A 87 -8.25 12.46 4.90
C LYS A 87 -8.70 11.02 4.96
N TYR A 88 -9.32 10.53 3.90
CA TYR A 88 -9.89 9.19 3.82
C TYR A 88 -8.99 8.29 2.99
N LEU A 89 -8.59 7.17 3.57
CA LEU A 89 -7.86 6.12 2.89
C LEU A 89 -8.84 4.97 2.61
N PHE A 90 -9.33 4.90 1.37
CA PHE A 90 -10.12 3.78 0.87
C PHE A 90 -9.21 2.59 0.66
N ARG A 91 -9.64 1.41 1.07
CA ARG A 91 -8.88 0.17 0.92
C ARG A 91 -9.81 -0.97 0.54
N ALA A 92 -9.28 -1.90 -0.26
CA ALA A 92 -9.89 -3.18 -0.54
C ALA A 92 -8.89 -4.29 -0.21
N VAL A 93 -9.34 -5.31 0.49
CA VAL A 93 -8.61 -6.54 0.73
C VAL A 93 -9.46 -7.72 0.31
N ASP A 94 -8.83 -8.83 -0.05
CA ASP A 94 -9.55 -10.07 -0.32
C ASP A 94 -9.96 -10.81 0.98
N LYS A 95 -10.61 -11.96 0.84
CA LYS A 95 -11.04 -12.79 1.98
C LYS A 95 -9.89 -13.30 2.85
N HIS A 96 -8.65 -13.27 2.36
CA HIS A 96 -7.45 -13.67 3.08
C HIS A 96 -6.69 -12.47 3.69
N GLY A 97 -7.23 -11.25 3.54
CA GLY A 97 -6.61 -10.01 4.01
C GLY A 97 -5.47 -9.51 3.11
N GLN A 98 -5.36 -10.07 1.89
CA GLN A 98 -4.40 -9.59 0.91
C GLN A 98 -4.88 -8.29 0.28
N LEU A 99 -4.01 -7.29 0.20
CA LEU A 99 -4.34 -6.00 -0.37
C LEU A 99 -4.68 -6.12 -1.86
N THR A 100 -5.87 -5.72 -2.23
CA THR A 100 -6.32 -5.58 -3.61
C THR A 100 -5.88 -4.22 -4.16
N ASP A 101 -6.33 -3.14 -3.54
CA ASP A 101 -5.92 -1.79 -3.88
C ASP A 101 -6.26 -0.79 -2.76
N PHE A 102 -5.71 0.44 -2.86
CA PHE A 102 -6.05 1.54 -1.98
C PHE A 102 -6.02 2.89 -2.71
N MET A 103 -6.71 3.87 -2.16
CA MET A 103 -6.74 5.24 -2.68
C MET A 103 -6.92 6.26 -1.56
N LEU A 104 -6.07 7.29 -1.54
CA LEU A 104 -6.22 8.42 -0.65
C LEU A 104 -7.17 9.46 -1.28
N SER A 105 -8.11 9.99 -0.50
CA SER A 105 -9.12 10.96 -0.95
C SER A 105 -9.36 12.05 0.09
N ASP A 106 -9.65 13.25 -0.41
CA ASP A 106 -10.07 14.39 0.43
C ASP A 106 -11.51 14.23 0.96
N ARG A 107 -12.34 13.45 0.27
CA ARG A 107 -13.77 13.34 0.53
C ARG A 107 -14.20 11.89 0.69
N ARG A 108 -15.22 11.66 1.54
CA ARG A 108 -15.94 10.41 1.73
C ARG A 108 -17.33 10.54 1.12
N ASN A 109 -17.44 10.32 -0.18
CA ASN A 109 -18.70 10.43 -0.92
C ASN A 109 -18.76 9.41 -2.06
N THR A 110 -19.93 9.31 -2.73
CA THR A 110 -20.16 8.38 -3.84
C THR A 110 -19.14 8.54 -4.97
N ARG A 111 -18.70 9.77 -5.29
CA ARG A 111 -17.70 10.02 -6.32
C ARG A 111 -16.33 9.44 -5.94
N ALA A 112 -15.94 9.56 -4.66
CA ALA A 112 -14.69 8.99 -4.17
C ALA A 112 -14.75 7.46 -4.15
N ALA A 113 -15.84 6.87 -3.65
CA ALA A 113 -16.07 5.43 -3.67
C ALA A 113 -16.04 4.87 -5.10
N TYR A 114 -16.73 5.54 -6.06
CA TYR A 114 -16.70 5.16 -7.47
C TYR A 114 -15.27 5.20 -8.04
N ARG A 115 -14.52 6.28 -7.82
CA ARG A 115 -13.14 6.41 -8.32
C ARG A 115 -12.24 5.31 -7.76
N PHE A 116 -12.41 5.00 -6.49
CA PHE A 116 -11.65 3.95 -5.83
C PHE A 116 -11.98 2.57 -6.40
N LEU A 117 -13.26 2.19 -6.43
CA LEU A 117 -13.68 0.89 -6.97
C LEU A 117 -13.32 0.73 -8.44
N ARG A 118 -13.48 1.78 -9.27
CA ARG A 118 -13.03 1.77 -10.67
C ARG A 118 -11.54 1.49 -10.79
N LYS A 119 -10.72 2.14 -9.94
CA LYS A 119 -9.28 1.90 -9.89
C LYS A 119 -8.98 0.46 -9.49
N ALA A 120 -9.60 -0.05 -8.43
CA ALA A 120 -9.40 -1.41 -7.94
C ALA A 120 -9.78 -2.48 -8.99
N VAL A 121 -10.93 -2.35 -9.64
CA VAL A 121 -11.36 -3.24 -10.72
C VAL A 121 -10.38 -3.21 -11.89
N LYS A 122 -9.89 -2.03 -12.28
CA LYS A 122 -8.87 -1.92 -13.33
C LYS A 122 -7.54 -2.57 -12.93
N THR A 123 -7.12 -2.38 -11.68
CA THR A 123 -5.87 -2.98 -11.15
C THR A 123 -5.94 -4.49 -11.09
N MET A 124 -7.15 -5.03 -10.89
CA MET A 124 -7.45 -6.46 -10.73
C MET A 124 -8.21 -7.03 -11.93
N SER A 125 -7.91 -6.58 -13.12
CA SER A 125 -8.58 -7.04 -14.36
C SER A 125 -8.38 -8.52 -14.64
N ASP A 126 -7.29 -9.12 -14.17
CA ASP A 126 -6.96 -10.53 -14.24
C ASP A 126 -7.72 -11.40 -13.22
N CYS A 127 -8.23 -10.79 -12.15
CA CYS A 127 -9.00 -11.47 -11.10
C CYS A 127 -10.13 -10.55 -10.58
N PRO A 128 -11.19 -10.31 -11.37
CA PRO A 128 -12.27 -9.42 -11.01
C PRO A 128 -13.03 -9.95 -9.78
N PRO A 129 -13.71 -9.06 -9.02
CA PRO A 129 -14.46 -9.48 -7.86
C PRO A 129 -15.70 -10.29 -8.24
N SER A 130 -15.96 -11.37 -7.51
CA SER A 130 -17.25 -12.09 -7.51
C SER A 130 -18.19 -11.52 -6.44
N SER A 131 -17.66 -10.93 -5.38
CA SER A 131 -18.43 -10.25 -4.36
C SER A 131 -17.66 -9.07 -3.75
N ILE A 132 -18.39 -8.03 -3.37
CA ILE A 132 -17.86 -6.84 -2.69
C ILE A 132 -18.63 -6.65 -1.39
N THR A 133 -17.95 -6.78 -0.25
CA THR A 133 -18.52 -6.50 1.08
C THR A 133 -18.11 -5.10 1.51
N THR A 134 -19.08 -4.29 1.95
CA THR A 134 -18.84 -2.94 2.46
C THR A 134 -19.55 -2.75 3.80
N ASP A 135 -19.24 -1.64 4.48
CA ASP A 135 -20.09 -1.14 5.55
C ASP A 135 -21.44 -0.63 5.01
N LYS A 136 -22.32 -0.16 5.91
CA LYS A 136 -23.65 0.37 5.56
C LYS A 136 -23.62 1.77 4.91
N LEU A 137 -22.47 2.28 4.49
CA LEU A 137 -22.36 3.60 3.89
C LEU A 137 -23.07 3.67 2.53
N ALA A 138 -24.04 4.55 2.39
CA ALA A 138 -24.88 4.70 1.19
C ALA A 138 -24.10 5.08 -0.09
N SER A 139 -22.83 5.47 0.00
CA SER A 139 -21.98 5.79 -1.14
C SER A 139 -21.58 4.57 -1.95
N TYR A 140 -21.41 3.40 -1.33
CA TYR A 140 -20.96 2.19 -2.01
C TYR A 140 -22.02 1.58 -2.94
N PRO A 141 -23.28 1.35 -2.53
CA PRO A 141 -24.29 0.80 -3.44
C PRO A 141 -24.43 1.61 -4.73
N ARG A 142 -24.46 2.95 -4.61
CA ARG A 142 -24.55 3.85 -5.77
C ARG A 142 -23.31 3.78 -6.67
N ALA A 143 -22.13 3.65 -6.08
CA ALA A 143 -20.88 3.54 -6.83
C ALA A 143 -20.78 2.19 -7.58
N ILE A 144 -21.19 1.09 -6.94
CA ILE A 144 -21.21 -0.25 -7.52
C ILE A 144 -22.21 -0.30 -8.68
N GLN A 145 -23.45 0.17 -8.47
CA GLN A 145 -24.48 0.21 -9.50
C GLN A 145 -24.02 1.01 -10.72
N ARG A 146 -23.34 2.14 -10.50
CA ARG A 146 -22.80 2.93 -11.60
C ARG A 146 -21.73 2.15 -12.40
N LEU A 147 -20.83 1.45 -11.74
CA LEU A 147 -19.81 0.61 -12.41
C LEU A 147 -20.44 -0.52 -13.22
N GLN A 148 -21.50 -1.14 -12.70
CA GLN A 148 -22.27 -2.18 -13.40
C GLN A 148 -22.98 -1.61 -14.63
N ASN A 149 -23.58 -0.43 -14.52
CA ASN A 149 -24.24 0.24 -15.65
C ASN A 149 -23.26 0.68 -16.75
N GLU A 150 -22.03 1.03 -16.37
CA GLU A 150 -20.94 1.35 -17.30
C GLU A 150 -20.24 0.12 -17.89
N GLY A 151 -20.63 -1.12 -17.49
CA GLY A 151 -20.01 -2.36 -17.93
C GLY A 151 -18.59 -2.58 -17.39
N LEU A 152 -18.15 -1.80 -16.43
CA LEU A 152 -16.84 -1.93 -15.80
C LEU A 152 -16.80 -2.99 -14.68
N LEU A 153 -17.95 -3.34 -14.15
CA LEU A 153 -18.15 -4.39 -13.16
C LEU A 153 -19.28 -5.30 -13.66
N ALA A 154 -19.08 -6.61 -13.57
CA ALA A 154 -20.09 -7.57 -13.99
C ALA A 154 -21.37 -7.43 -13.16
N LYS A 155 -22.54 -7.66 -13.79
CA LYS A 155 -23.85 -7.46 -13.15
C LYS A 155 -24.14 -8.51 -12.06
N ASP A 156 -23.51 -9.66 -12.13
CA ASP A 156 -23.64 -10.79 -11.19
C ASP A 156 -22.74 -10.61 -9.94
N VAL A 157 -21.90 -9.57 -9.88
CA VAL A 157 -21.10 -9.26 -8.69
C VAL A 157 -22.02 -8.95 -7.52
N GLU A 158 -21.97 -9.80 -6.50
CA GLU A 158 -22.80 -9.66 -5.32
C GLU A 158 -22.29 -8.53 -4.41
N HIS A 159 -23.14 -7.56 -4.11
CA HIS A 159 -22.87 -6.56 -3.09
C HIS A 159 -23.44 -7.00 -1.74
N ARG A 160 -22.57 -7.16 -0.75
CA ARG A 160 -22.92 -7.54 0.62
C ARG A 160 -22.69 -6.37 1.56
N THR A 161 -23.67 -6.12 2.41
CA THR A 161 -23.56 -5.11 3.48
C THR A 161 -23.54 -5.83 4.82
N SER A 162 -22.37 -6.03 5.40
CA SER A 162 -22.23 -6.77 6.65
C SER A 162 -21.10 -6.21 7.50
N LYS A 163 -21.42 -5.84 8.76
CA LYS A 163 -20.43 -5.37 9.73
C LYS A 163 -19.44 -6.50 10.10
N TYR A 164 -19.93 -7.71 10.32
CA TYR A 164 -19.10 -8.83 10.81
C TYR A 164 -18.09 -9.33 9.75
N LEU A 165 -18.43 -9.24 8.48
CA LEU A 165 -17.52 -9.65 7.39
C LEU A 165 -16.39 -8.64 7.17
N ASN A 166 -16.47 -7.45 7.75
CA ASN A 166 -15.45 -6.40 7.65
C ASN A 166 -14.37 -6.49 8.75
N ASN A 167 -14.49 -7.38 9.73
CA ASN A 167 -13.50 -7.54 10.81
C ASN A 167 -12.07 -7.76 10.27
N ILE A 168 -11.93 -8.44 9.13
CA ILE A 168 -10.62 -8.68 8.49
C ILE A 168 -9.99 -7.34 8.06
N ILE A 169 -10.74 -6.48 7.39
CA ILE A 169 -10.21 -5.18 6.94
C ILE A 169 -10.05 -4.20 8.11
N GLU A 170 -10.89 -4.27 9.14
CA GLU A 170 -10.75 -3.47 10.35
C GLU A 170 -9.46 -3.83 11.11
N ALA A 171 -9.16 -5.12 11.28
CA ALA A 171 -7.91 -5.59 11.87
C ALA A 171 -6.70 -5.15 11.02
N ASP A 172 -6.83 -5.19 9.70
CA ASP A 172 -5.79 -4.75 8.78
C ASP A 172 -5.58 -3.23 8.84
N HIS A 173 -6.63 -2.43 9.04
CA HIS A 173 -6.54 -1.00 9.33
C HIS A 173 -5.78 -0.73 10.63
N GLY A 174 -6.05 -1.51 11.69
CA GLY A 174 -5.34 -1.44 12.96
C GLY A 174 -3.83 -1.61 12.77
N ALA A 175 -3.44 -2.67 12.08
CA ALA A 175 -2.04 -2.98 11.80
C ALA A 175 -1.35 -1.90 10.92
N LEU A 176 -2.05 -1.35 9.92
CA LEU A 176 -1.53 -0.22 9.12
C LEU A 176 -1.36 1.04 9.98
N LYS A 177 -2.31 1.33 10.86
CA LYS A 177 -2.22 2.49 11.76
C LYS A 177 -1.01 2.43 12.69
N CYS A 178 -0.56 1.24 13.11
CA CYS A 178 0.65 1.09 13.91
C CYS A 178 1.89 1.67 13.21
N VAL A 179 1.98 1.54 11.88
CA VAL A 179 3.10 2.11 11.09
C VAL A 179 2.87 3.59 10.76
N ILE A 180 1.61 4.02 10.59
CA ILE A 180 1.28 5.42 10.28
C ILE A 180 1.44 6.34 11.51
N ARG A 181 1.04 5.89 12.70
CA ARG A 181 1.05 6.72 13.92
C ARG A 181 2.40 7.38 14.22
N PRO A 182 3.54 6.69 14.13
CA PRO A 182 4.85 7.27 14.38
C PRO A 182 5.21 8.41 13.42
N THR A 183 4.62 8.45 12.22
CA THR A 183 4.89 9.52 11.24
C THR A 183 4.29 10.87 11.64
N ARG A 184 3.40 10.89 12.64
CA ARG A 184 2.63 12.08 13.09
C ARG A 184 1.81 12.75 11.98
N GLY A 185 1.61 12.06 10.83
CA GLY A 185 0.91 12.52 9.64
C GLY A 185 1.85 12.94 8.51
N PHE A 186 1.25 13.29 7.39
CA PHE A 186 1.95 13.64 6.16
C PHE A 186 1.74 15.12 5.81
N GLN A 187 2.70 15.73 5.11
CA GLN A 187 2.61 17.14 4.73
C GLN A 187 1.66 17.36 3.55
N THR A 188 1.75 16.51 2.52
CA THR A 188 0.97 16.64 1.29
C THR A 188 0.31 15.33 0.89
N MET A 189 -0.75 15.40 0.09
CA MET A 189 -1.42 14.21 -0.48
C MET A 189 -0.47 13.38 -1.33
N LYS A 190 0.46 14.02 -2.06
CA LYS A 190 1.46 13.34 -2.89
C LYS A 190 2.44 12.54 -2.05
N SER A 191 3.01 13.16 -1.00
CA SER A 191 3.93 12.48 -0.09
C SER A 191 3.24 11.36 0.69
N ALA A 192 2.01 11.59 1.16
CA ALA A 192 1.20 10.58 1.81
C ALA A 192 0.97 9.37 0.90
N ALA A 193 0.54 9.58 -0.34
CA ALA A 193 0.28 8.50 -1.29
C ALA A 193 1.53 7.68 -1.60
N ALA A 194 2.69 8.33 -1.78
CA ALA A 194 3.96 7.65 -2.03
C ALA A 194 4.41 6.81 -0.83
N THR A 195 4.35 7.37 0.39
CA THR A 195 4.75 6.66 1.61
C THR A 195 3.80 5.51 1.95
N LEU A 196 2.49 5.71 1.79
CA LEU A 196 1.49 4.65 1.99
C LEU A 196 1.73 3.45 1.06
N LYS A 197 2.18 3.67 -0.17
CA LYS A 197 2.62 2.58 -1.07
C LYS A 197 3.75 1.77 -0.45
N GLY A 198 4.73 2.43 0.16
CA GLY A 198 5.81 1.77 0.88
C GLY A 198 5.31 0.94 2.06
N PHE A 199 4.45 1.50 2.89
CA PHE A 199 3.87 0.77 4.03
C PHE A 199 3.10 -0.46 3.58
N GLU A 200 2.23 -0.32 2.58
CA GLU A 200 1.42 -1.45 2.09
C GLU A 200 2.29 -2.52 1.44
N VAL A 201 3.29 -2.15 0.65
CA VAL A 201 4.13 -3.14 -0.02
C VAL A 201 5.03 -3.89 0.95
N MET A 202 5.60 -3.23 1.96
CA MET A 202 6.39 -3.93 2.99
C MET A 202 5.52 -4.91 3.79
N ARG A 203 4.27 -4.53 4.08
CA ARG A 203 3.30 -5.42 4.73
C ARG A 203 2.94 -6.63 3.86
N MET A 204 2.80 -6.45 2.55
CA MET A 204 2.55 -7.55 1.61
C MET A 204 3.72 -8.54 1.59
N ILE A 205 4.95 -8.03 1.50
CA ILE A 205 6.16 -8.85 1.52
C ILE A 205 6.24 -9.63 2.83
N ARG A 206 6.11 -8.95 3.97
CA ARG A 206 6.20 -9.55 5.31
C ARG A 206 5.15 -10.64 5.55
N ARG A 207 3.94 -10.47 5.03
CA ARG A 207 2.85 -11.46 5.15
C ARG A 207 2.97 -12.64 4.18
N GLY A 208 3.96 -12.64 3.30
CA GLY A 208 4.15 -13.72 2.34
C GLY A 208 3.18 -13.69 1.16
N HIS A 209 2.61 -12.54 0.82
CA HIS A 209 1.68 -12.40 -0.30
C HIS A 209 2.36 -12.32 -1.68
N CYS A 210 3.67 -12.64 -1.75
CA CYS A 210 4.48 -12.60 -2.97
C CYS A 210 4.97 -14.01 -3.32
N ILE A 211 4.79 -14.45 -4.57
CA ILE A 211 5.07 -15.81 -5.04
C ILE A 211 6.56 -16.19 -5.03
N LEU A 212 7.46 -15.23 -5.17
CA LEU A 212 8.91 -15.49 -5.24
C LEU A 212 9.62 -15.29 -3.90
N ARG A 213 8.89 -14.97 -2.85
CA ARG A 213 9.46 -14.67 -1.56
C ARG A 213 9.81 -15.95 -0.79
N GLN A 214 11.06 -16.06 -0.33
CA GLN A 214 11.46 -17.04 0.66
C GLN A 214 11.05 -16.58 2.07
N ALA A 215 10.84 -17.53 2.97
CA ALA A 215 10.47 -17.24 4.36
C ALA A 215 11.61 -16.55 5.14
N GLY A 216 11.24 -15.73 6.13
CA GLY A 216 12.17 -15.05 7.03
C GLY A 216 12.72 -13.73 6.49
N LEU A 217 13.41 -13.00 7.37
CA LEU A 217 13.94 -11.66 7.10
C LEU A 217 14.94 -11.65 5.93
N THR A 218 15.84 -12.63 5.88
CA THR A 218 16.80 -12.76 4.78
C THR A 218 16.10 -12.95 3.45
N GLY A 219 15.01 -13.75 3.43
CA GLY A 219 14.20 -13.95 2.22
C GLY A 219 13.50 -12.66 1.75
N GLU A 220 13.06 -11.82 2.67
CA GLU A 220 12.46 -10.51 2.34
C GLU A 220 13.49 -9.56 1.70
N ILE A 221 14.70 -9.50 2.26
CA ILE A 221 15.79 -8.67 1.73
C ILE A 221 16.20 -9.15 0.34
N ARG A 222 16.41 -10.46 0.17
CA ARG A 222 16.76 -11.06 -1.12
C ARG A 222 15.69 -10.78 -2.16
N PHE A 223 14.42 -10.95 -1.80
CA PHE A 223 13.31 -10.66 -2.70
C PHE A 223 13.32 -9.21 -3.18
N ILE A 224 13.47 -8.23 -2.26
CA ILE A 224 13.56 -6.81 -2.65
C ILE A 224 14.77 -6.55 -3.54
N ASN A 225 15.93 -7.12 -3.23
CA ASN A 225 17.13 -6.96 -4.05
C ASN A 225 16.93 -7.55 -5.47
N GLN A 226 16.35 -8.74 -5.56
CA GLN A 226 16.04 -9.39 -6.85
C GLN A 226 15.09 -8.56 -7.73
N LEU A 227 14.10 -7.86 -7.14
CA LEU A 227 13.20 -6.97 -7.89
C LEU A 227 13.97 -5.89 -8.67
N PHE A 228 15.16 -5.54 -8.22
CA PHE A 228 16.00 -4.52 -8.85
C PHE A 228 17.27 -5.10 -9.50
N GLY A 229 17.37 -6.43 -9.65
CA GLY A 229 18.50 -7.09 -10.28
C GLY A 229 19.81 -6.96 -9.49
N LEU A 230 19.73 -6.83 -8.17
CA LEU A 230 20.89 -6.89 -7.28
C LEU A 230 21.20 -8.34 -6.93
N ALA A 231 22.47 -8.63 -6.68
CA ALA A 231 22.88 -9.94 -6.18
C ALA A 231 22.17 -10.25 -4.85
N ALA A 232 21.72 -11.50 -4.71
CA ALA A 232 20.99 -11.98 -3.55
C ALA A 232 21.92 -12.34 -2.38
#